data_896b25e41b0897e6f939720b1ba2d67b
#
_entry.id   896b25e41b0897e6f939720b1ba2d67b
#
_cell.length_a   1.000
_cell.length_b   1.000
_cell.length_c   1.000
_cell.angle_alpha   90.00
_cell.angle_beta   90.00
_cell.angle_gamma   90.00
#
_symmetry.space_group_name_H-M   'P 1'
#
loop_
_entity.id
_entity.type
_entity.pdbx_description
1 polymer ?
#
loop_
_entity_poly.entity_id
_entity_poly.type
_entity_poly.pdbx_seq_one_letter_code
_entity_poly.pdbx_strand_id
1 'polypeptide(L)'
;MAFILIAYNNDTSAELHEFMESCGDNVMQYCYDKQIEYTQLTPPYLTEHEMMSQIKEHHICFIAGHGDDDGIYNETDEDVISTRTTNYNFQGKALYCVSCCSAVNLCPSLM
;
A
#
# COMPACT_ATOMS: atom_id res chain seq x y z
N MET A 1 -11.73 1.90 -14.95
CA MET A 1 -11.27 2.11 -13.56
C MET A 1 -10.63 0.83 -13.05
N ALA A 2 -9.43 0.91 -12.52
CA ALA A 2 -8.78 -0.23 -11.90
C ALA A 2 -9.46 -0.58 -10.58
N PHE A 3 -9.51 -1.87 -10.24
CA PHE A 3 -10.20 -2.35 -9.05
C PHE A 3 -9.27 -2.40 -7.84
N ILE A 4 -8.02 -2.80 -8.05
CA ILE A 4 -7.03 -2.99 -6.97
C ILE A 4 -5.86 -2.02 -7.17
N LEU A 5 -5.50 -1.32 -6.10
CA LEU A 5 -4.26 -0.55 -6.02
C LEU A 5 -3.22 -1.42 -5.34
N ILE A 6 -2.11 -1.68 -6.02
CA ILE A 6 -1.02 -2.51 -5.52
C ILE A 6 0.20 -1.62 -5.29
N ALA A 7 0.49 -1.37 -4.02
CA ALA A 7 1.58 -0.49 -3.61
C ALA A 7 2.63 -1.30 -2.86
N TYR A 8 3.90 -1.13 -3.21
CA TYR A 8 4.98 -1.82 -2.49
C TYR A 8 6.30 -1.11 -2.68
N ASN A 9 7.19 -1.28 -1.69
CA ASN A 9 8.49 -0.63 -1.69
C ASN A 9 9.53 -1.60 -2.22
N ASN A 10 9.83 -1.50 -3.50
CA ASN A 10 10.85 -2.32 -4.17
C ASN A 10 12.18 -1.59 -4.38
N ASP A 11 12.38 -0.46 -3.72
CA ASP A 11 13.64 0.27 -3.84
C ASP A 11 14.78 -0.56 -3.26
N THR A 12 15.89 -0.66 -4.00
CA THR A 12 17.00 -1.53 -3.63
C THR A 12 17.70 -1.09 -2.33
N SER A 13 17.48 0.15 -1.89
CA SER A 13 17.99 0.63 -0.61
C SER A 13 17.17 0.14 0.59
N ALA A 14 15.93 -0.33 0.36
CA ALA A 14 15.07 -0.79 1.43
C ALA A 14 15.42 -2.22 1.85
N GLU A 15 15.44 -2.47 3.16
CA GLU A 15 15.55 -3.84 3.64
C GLU A 15 14.33 -4.64 3.21
N LEU A 16 14.53 -5.91 2.89
CA LEU A 16 13.48 -6.82 2.45
C LEU A 16 12.76 -6.37 1.17
N HIS A 17 13.43 -5.53 0.35
CA HIS A 17 12.80 -5.06 -0.90
C HIS A 17 12.43 -6.21 -1.83
N GLU A 18 13.23 -7.28 -1.84
CA GLU A 18 12.93 -8.46 -2.67
C GLU A 18 11.67 -9.17 -2.18
N PHE A 19 11.46 -9.24 -0.87
CA PHE A 19 10.25 -9.82 -0.29
C PHE A 19 9.03 -8.99 -0.65
N MET A 20 9.14 -7.67 -0.51
CA MET A 20 8.03 -6.77 -0.82
C MET A 20 7.68 -6.82 -2.31
N GLU A 21 8.69 -6.87 -3.17
CA GLU A 21 8.48 -7.02 -4.61
C GLU A 21 7.81 -8.34 -4.93
N SER A 22 8.22 -9.43 -4.28
CA SER A 22 7.60 -10.75 -4.46
C SER A 22 6.12 -10.73 -4.05
N CYS A 23 5.79 -10.05 -2.95
CA CYS A 23 4.39 -9.90 -2.54
C CYS A 23 3.58 -9.16 -3.59
N GLY A 24 4.12 -8.05 -4.11
CA GLY A 24 3.45 -7.28 -5.16
C GLY A 24 3.28 -8.09 -6.44
N ASP A 25 4.33 -8.80 -6.85
CA ASP A 25 4.30 -9.63 -8.06
C ASP A 25 3.24 -10.73 -7.96
N ASN A 26 3.11 -11.35 -6.79
CA ASN A 26 2.11 -12.40 -6.58
C ASN A 26 0.68 -11.85 -6.71
N VAL A 27 0.43 -10.68 -6.18
CA VAL A 27 -0.89 -10.04 -6.30
C VAL A 27 -1.16 -9.65 -7.74
N MET A 28 -0.16 -9.10 -8.43
CA MET A 28 -0.30 -8.73 -9.84
C MET A 28 -0.56 -9.96 -10.72
N GLN A 29 0.12 -11.07 -10.44
CA GLN A 29 -0.08 -12.32 -11.17
C GLN A 29 -1.51 -12.85 -10.97
N TYR A 30 -2.01 -12.78 -9.73
CA TYR A 30 -3.40 -13.15 -9.44
C TYR A 30 -4.37 -12.30 -10.24
N CYS A 31 -4.14 -10.98 -10.28
CA CYS A 31 -4.99 -10.07 -11.06
C CYS A 31 -4.95 -10.40 -12.54
N TYR A 32 -3.78 -10.71 -13.08
CA TYR A 32 -3.63 -11.10 -14.47
C TYR A 32 -4.42 -12.37 -14.77
N ASP A 33 -4.28 -13.38 -13.92
CA ASP A 33 -4.96 -14.68 -14.13
C ASP A 33 -6.48 -14.55 -14.05
N LYS A 34 -6.98 -13.63 -13.22
CA LYS A 34 -8.41 -13.41 -13.03
C LYS A 34 -8.99 -12.29 -13.87
N GLN A 35 -8.16 -11.64 -14.70
CA GLN A 35 -8.55 -10.51 -15.55
C GLN A 35 -9.11 -9.35 -14.72
N ILE A 36 -8.48 -9.06 -13.58
CA ILE A 36 -8.82 -7.95 -12.70
C ILE A 36 -7.88 -6.79 -13.03
N GLU A 37 -8.43 -5.61 -13.29
CA GLU A 37 -7.62 -4.41 -13.52
C GLU A 37 -6.96 -3.96 -12.22
N TYR A 38 -5.71 -3.55 -12.31
CA TYR A 38 -4.96 -3.03 -11.17
C TYR A 38 -4.10 -1.85 -11.56
N THR A 39 -3.73 -1.05 -10.56
CA THR A 39 -2.74 0.02 -10.68
C THR A 39 -1.57 -0.30 -9.76
N GLN A 40 -0.35 -0.12 -10.27
CA GLN A 40 0.87 -0.35 -9.50
C GLN A 40 1.43 0.98 -9.00
N LEU A 41 1.80 1.04 -7.73
CA LEU A 41 2.37 2.23 -7.12
C LEU A 41 3.67 1.84 -6.39
N THR A 42 4.80 2.26 -6.96
CA THR A 42 6.13 1.91 -6.46
C THR A 42 7.03 3.14 -6.43
N PRO A 43 8.17 3.08 -5.72
CA PRO A 43 9.14 4.18 -5.76
C PRO A 43 9.54 4.55 -7.19
N PRO A 44 9.76 5.83 -7.48
CA PRO A 44 9.74 6.97 -6.56
C PRO A 44 8.35 7.57 -6.32
N TYR A 45 7.30 6.94 -6.81
CA TYR A 45 5.93 7.47 -6.74
C TYR A 45 5.16 6.99 -5.52
N LEU A 46 5.79 6.20 -4.66
CA LEU A 46 5.16 5.69 -3.43
C LEU A 46 5.18 6.79 -2.37
N THR A 47 4.19 7.68 -2.41
CA THR A 47 4.07 8.82 -1.52
C THR A 47 2.65 8.91 -0.96
N GLU A 48 2.48 9.65 0.13
CA GLU A 48 1.15 9.88 0.69
C GLU A 48 0.23 10.57 -0.31
N HIS A 49 0.76 11.57 -1.02
CA HIS A 49 -0.01 12.31 -2.02
C HIS A 49 -0.55 11.38 -3.11
N GLU A 50 0.31 10.54 -3.67
CA GLU A 50 -0.10 9.60 -4.71
C GLU A 50 -1.04 8.54 -4.16
N MET A 51 -0.78 8.04 -2.96
CA MET A 51 -1.65 7.05 -2.31
C MET A 51 -3.06 7.62 -2.13
N MET A 52 -3.17 8.84 -1.60
CA MET A 52 -4.48 9.46 -1.37
C MET A 52 -5.20 9.77 -2.67
N SER A 53 -4.46 10.14 -3.70
CA SER A 53 -5.03 10.38 -5.02
C SER A 53 -5.55 9.10 -5.65
N GLN A 54 -4.79 8.02 -5.58
CA GLN A 54 -5.14 6.76 -6.23
C GLN A 54 -6.23 5.97 -5.49
N ILE A 55 -6.23 6.00 -4.17
CA ILE A 55 -7.18 5.20 -3.40
C ILE A 55 -8.63 5.61 -3.67
N LYS A 56 -8.86 6.85 -4.03
CA LYS A 56 -10.21 7.35 -4.35
C LYS A 56 -10.83 6.59 -5.51
N GLU A 57 -10.02 6.08 -6.42
CA GLU A 57 -10.46 5.44 -7.65
C GLU A 57 -10.38 3.92 -7.60
N HIS A 58 -10.06 3.36 -6.43
CA HIS A 58 -9.91 1.91 -6.27
C HIS A 58 -10.80 1.41 -5.14
N HIS A 59 -11.12 0.12 -5.16
CA HIS A 59 -11.95 -0.52 -4.14
C HIS A 59 -11.12 -1.25 -3.11
N ILE A 60 -9.94 -1.73 -3.50
CA ILE A 60 -9.04 -2.51 -2.67
C ILE A 60 -7.65 -1.91 -2.77
N CYS A 61 -6.96 -1.80 -1.63
CA CYS A 61 -5.56 -1.42 -1.60
C CYS A 61 -4.76 -2.56 -0.97
N PHE A 62 -3.74 -3.02 -1.69
CA PHE A 62 -2.70 -3.90 -1.15
C PHE A 62 -1.44 -3.07 -0.99
N ILE A 63 -0.83 -3.11 0.19
CA ILE A 63 0.42 -2.39 0.43
C ILE A 63 1.42 -3.27 1.16
N ALA A 64 2.67 -3.28 0.67
CA ALA A 64 3.79 -3.95 1.31
C ALA A 64 4.93 -2.95 1.48
N GLY A 65 5.35 -2.72 2.71
CA GLY A 65 6.41 -1.76 3.02
C GLY A 65 6.82 -1.86 4.48
N HIS A 66 7.89 -1.13 4.81
CA HIS A 66 8.30 -1.01 6.21
C HIS A 66 7.33 -0.12 6.96
N GLY A 67 7.11 -0.46 8.22
CA GLY A 67 6.19 0.32 9.03
C GLY A 67 6.46 0.17 10.51
N ASP A 68 5.71 0.94 11.28
CA ASP A 68 5.67 0.84 12.74
C ASP A 68 4.21 0.89 13.20
N ASP A 69 3.99 1.17 14.50
CA ASP A 69 2.65 1.20 15.06
C ASP A 69 1.74 2.23 14.39
N ASP A 70 2.31 3.31 13.85
CA ASP A 70 1.57 4.48 13.39
C ASP A 70 1.55 4.66 11.88
N GLY A 71 2.36 3.93 11.12
CA GLY A 71 2.41 4.18 9.69
C GLY A 71 3.21 3.19 8.89
N ILE A 72 3.11 3.33 7.58
CA ILE A 72 3.87 2.58 6.58
C ILE A 72 4.67 3.61 5.78
N TYR A 73 5.96 3.36 5.62
CA TYR A 73 6.92 4.31 5.05
C TYR A 73 7.38 3.92 3.65
N ASN A 74 7.85 4.91 2.91
CA ASN A 74 8.47 4.69 1.60
C ASN A 74 10.00 4.58 1.72
N GLU A 75 10.68 4.61 0.56
CA GLU A 75 12.14 4.44 0.48
C GLU A 75 12.93 5.60 1.13
N THR A 76 12.29 6.74 1.37
CA THR A 76 12.90 7.90 2.02
C THR A 76 12.39 8.09 3.45
N ASP A 77 11.80 7.05 4.04
CA ASP A 77 11.25 7.05 5.40
C ASP A 77 10.12 8.08 5.59
N GLU A 78 9.44 8.45 4.51
CA GLU A 78 8.27 9.31 4.58
C GLU A 78 7.00 8.47 4.65
N ASP A 79 6.00 8.95 5.40
CA ASP A 79 4.72 8.25 5.53
C ASP A 79 4.02 8.12 4.18
N VAL A 80 3.56 6.92 3.87
CA VAL A 80 2.63 6.67 2.75
C VAL A 80 1.21 6.58 3.28
N ILE A 81 1.03 5.82 4.37
CA ILE A 81 -0.22 5.74 5.12
C ILE A 81 0.16 5.87 6.59
N SER A 82 -0.56 6.68 7.34
CA SER A 82 -0.28 6.86 8.78
C SER A 82 -1.56 7.10 9.56
N THR A 83 -1.42 7.10 10.89
CA THR A 83 -2.55 7.45 11.78
C THR A 83 -3.04 8.88 11.55
N ARG A 84 -2.21 9.72 10.92
CA ARG A 84 -2.57 11.09 10.54
C ARG A 84 -3.26 11.16 9.19
N THR A 85 -3.24 10.08 8.42
CA THR A 85 -3.98 10.00 7.16
C THR A 85 -5.46 9.96 7.48
N THR A 86 -6.24 10.79 6.80
CA THR A 86 -7.68 10.78 7.06
C THR A 86 -8.31 9.47 6.62
N ASN A 87 -9.06 8.84 7.52
CA ASN A 87 -9.72 7.57 7.23
C ASN A 87 -10.84 7.72 6.19
N TYR A 88 -11.26 8.96 5.92
CA TYR A 88 -12.27 9.24 4.91
C TYR A 88 -11.93 8.59 3.57
N ASN A 89 -10.67 8.63 3.18
CA ASN A 89 -10.25 8.10 1.88
C ASN A 89 -10.31 6.56 1.81
N PHE A 90 -10.36 5.89 2.96
CA PHE A 90 -10.39 4.43 3.05
C PHE A 90 -11.77 3.88 3.42
N GLN A 91 -12.74 4.73 3.67
CA GLN A 91 -14.08 4.27 4.01
C GLN A 91 -14.70 3.45 2.86
N GLY A 92 -15.25 2.30 3.22
CA GLY A 92 -15.87 1.41 2.25
C GLY A 92 -14.88 0.63 1.38
N LYS A 93 -13.59 0.68 1.71
CA LYS A 93 -12.55 0.02 0.95
C LYS A 93 -11.89 -1.08 1.77
N ALA A 94 -11.35 -2.09 1.10
CA ALA A 94 -10.57 -3.13 1.76
C ALA A 94 -9.08 -2.77 1.70
N LEU A 95 -8.39 -2.96 2.83
CA LEU A 95 -6.96 -2.68 2.95
C LEU A 95 -6.24 -3.93 3.43
N TYR A 96 -5.25 -4.36 2.67
CA TYR A 96 -4.39 -5.49 3.00
C TYR A 96 -2.97 -4.98 3.17
N CYS A 97 -2.44 -5.10 4.39
CA CYS A 97 -1.11 -4.59 4.72
C CYS A 97 -0.14 -5.73 5.00
N VAL A 98 1.03 -5.67 4.38
CA VAL A 98 2.19 -6.49 4.73
C VAL A 98 3.24 -5.53 5.31
N SER A 99 3.22 -5.37 6.63
CA SER A 99 4.07 -4.42 7.34
C SER A 99 4.11 -4.75 8.82
N CYS A 100 5.22 -4.41 9.48
CA CYS A 100 5.37 -4.63 10.92
C CYS A 100 4.42 -3.71 11.70
N CYS A 101 3.76 -4.26 12.71
CA CYS A 101 2.99 -3.52 13.72
C CYS A 101 1.85 -2.65 13.18
N SER A 102 1.47 -2.80 11.91
CA SER A 102 0.43 -1.94 11.31
C SER A 102 -0.95 -2.14 11.93
N ALA A 103 -1.18 -3.26 12.62
CA ALA A 103 -2.46 -3.54 13.26
C ALA A 103 -2.65 -2.84 14.60
N VAL A 104 -1.60 -2.25 15.19
CA VAL A 104 -1.67 -1.67 16.53
C VAL A 104 -2.46 -0.36 16.52
N ASN A 105 -2.01 0.63 15.77
CA ASN A 105 -2.67 1.94 15.71
C ASN A 105 -3.18 2.27 14.31
N LEU A 106 -2.43 1.90 13.27
CA LEU A 106 -2.74 2.30 11.90
C LEU A 106 -4.05 1.70 11.41
N CYS A 107 -4.18 0.37 11.42
CA CYS A 107 -5.39 -0.27 10.91
C CYS A 107 -6.64 0.16 11.66
N PRO A 108 -6.64 0.21 13.02
CA PRO A 108 -7.80 0.75 13.74
C PRO A 108 -8.15 2.18 13.36
N SER A 109 -7.16 3.03 13.06
CA SER A 109 -7.42 4.42 12.72
C SER A 109 -8.10 4.61 11.36
N LEU A 110 -7.99 3.60 10.48
CA LEU A 110 -8.52 3.64 9.12
C LEU A 110 -9.90 3.00 8.99
N MET A 111 -10.38 2.40 10.07
CA MET A 111 -11.66 1.67 10.07
C MET A 111 -12.85 2.55 10.39
#